data_5a41e0226ceaab31f33c006e5b5673b5
#
_entry.id   5a41e0226ceaab31f33c006e5b5673b5
#
_cell.length_a   1.000
_cell.length_b   1.000
_cell.length_c   1.000
_cell.angle_alpha   90.00
_cell.angle_beta   90.00
_cell.angle_gamma   90.00
#
_symmetry.space_group_name_H-M   'P 1'
#
loop_
_entity.id
_entity.type
_entity.pdbx_description
1 polymer ?
#
loop_
_entity_poly.entity_id
_entity_poly.type
_entity_poly.pdbx_seq_one_letter_code
_entity_poly.pdbx_strand_id
1 'polypeptide(L)'
;GMYNKTAGMQRIREYIDNMTDEDSASLVFVDIDDFKSVNDTYGHAVGDYWIEKVAKFLRSDCYEEDVACRYGGDEYIVLHKGLSDISVLESKVIRFARKLQRKAMEKGQNVHCSAGICQINGSGFSTEECMNVADTALYEAKKKGKNASVIHSISRDGTDRVTVLDKIETDIKKAQSRVEARISYMYTDIIYVNYENNKYRVIKGDSELNNAVSCANNYDEVIGLISNRFESDRSRKIVRDFLSRERMESYTGGNMGYQTENIRRRVLSVSCANNHGGASLIHAVPVDEDGDRGYFVVVQDLDIYAG
;
A
#
# COMPACT_ATOMS: atom_id res chain seq x y z
N GLY A 1 26.13 -9.32 -5.23
CA GLY A 1 25.92 -8.04 -4.56
C GLY A 1 25.65 -6.91 -5.55
N MET A 2 25.49 -5.70 -5.05
CA MET A 2 25.39 -4.49 -5.86
C MET A 2 26.79 -3.93 -6.12
N TYR A 3 27.03 -3.39 -7.31
CA TYR A 3 28.30 -2.76 -7.67
C TYR A 3 28.46 -1.41 -6.94
N ASN A 4 29.72 -0.95 -6.79
CA ASN A 4 29.98 0.45 -6.47
C ASN A 4 29.80 1.31 -7.73
N LYS A 5 29.80 2.66 -7.57
CA LYS A 5 29.61 3.62 -8.66
C LYS A 5 30.53 3.35 -9.86
N THR A 6 31.82 3.23 -9.63
CA THR A 6 32.82 3.09 -10.69
C THR A 6 32.59 1.83 -11.53
N ALA A 7 32.49 0.68 -10.86
CA ALA A 7 32.31 -0.60 -11.55
C ALA A 7 30.92 -0.71 -12.21
N GLY A 8 29.88 -0.16 -11.58
CA GLY A 8 28.54 -0.16 -12.14
C GLY A 8 28.43 0.73 -13.37
N MET A 9 28.91 1.96 -13.30
CA MET A 9 28.88 2.91 -14.43
C MET A 9 29.72 2.44 -15.62
N GLN A 10 30.85 1.79 -15.35
CA GLN A 10 31.63 1.19 -16.44
C GLN A 10 30.83 0.13 -17.21
N ARG A 11 30.15 -0.79 -16.49
CA ARG A 11 29.33 -1.86 -17.09
C ARG A 11 28.09 -1.33 -17.82
N ILE A 12 27.49 -0.28 -17.27
CA ILE A 12 26.36 0.41 -17.92
C ILE A 12 26.82 1.04 -19.24
N ARG A 13 27.96 1.72 -19.22
CA ARG A 13 28.53 2.33 -20.42
C ARG A 13 28.89 1.28 -21.49
N GLU A 14 29.61 0.22 -21.07
CA GLU A 14 29.95 -0.89 -21.96
C GLU A 14 28.72 -1.49 -22.64
N TYR A 15 27.58 -1.59 -21.93
CA TYR A 15 26.36 -2.13 -22.51
C TYR A 15 25.72 -1.13 -23.48
N ILE A 16 25.51 0.12 -23.06
CA ILE A 16 24.83 1.15 -23.87
C ILE A 16 25.63 1.43 -25.16
N ASP A 17 26.96 1.56 -25.07
CA ASP A 17 27.84 1.83 -26.23
C ASP A 17 27.85 0.68 -27.25
N ASN A 18 27.48 -0.55 -26.84
CA ASN A 18 27.42 -1.73 -27.71
C ASN A 18 25.98 -2.12 -28.14
N MET A 19 24.95 -1.34 -27.74
CA MET A 19 23.58 -1.61 -28.17
C MET A 19 23.43 -1.47 -29.70
N THR A 20 22.63 -2.35 -30.28
CA THR A 20 22.20 -2.29 -31.68
C THR A 20 20.81 -1.66 -31.80
N ASP A 21 20.30 -1.44 -33.00
CA ASP A 21 18.98 -0.86 -33.23
C ASP A 21 17.82 -1.80 -32.79
N GLU A 22 18.12 -3.07 -32.66
CA GLU A 22 17.14 -4.08 -32.18
C GLU A 22 17.14 -4.24 -30.65
N ASP A 23 18.15 -3.68 -29.98
CA ASP A 23 18.29 -3.76 -28.54
C ASP A 23 17.41 -2.74 -27.80
N SER A 24 17.09 -3.08 -26.57
CA SER A 24 16.38 -2.20 -25.65
C SER A 24 16.95 -2.32 -24.24
N ALA A 25 16.79 -1.29 -23.45
CA ALA A 25 17.15 -1.29 -22.05
C ALA A 25 16.31 -0.28 -21.26
N SER A 26 16.27 -0.45 -19.93
CA SER A 26 15.69 0.55 -19.04
C SER A 26 16.73 0.95 -18.00
N LEU A 27 17.11 2.23 -17.99
CA LEU A 27 18.00 2.80 -16.99
C LEU A 27 17.15 3.47 -15.90
N VAL A 28 17.22 2.95 -14.69
CA VAL A 28 16.43 3.39 -13.53
C VAL A 28 17.35 4.12 -12.56
N PHE A 29 17.04 5.38 -12.28
CA PHE A 29 17.70 6.16 -11.23
C PHE A 29 16.77 6.25 -10.03
N VAL A 30 17.19 5.76 -8.87
CA VAL A 30 16.40 5.66 -7.62
C VAL A 30 17.08 6.48 -6.53
N ASP A 31 16.28 7.18 -5.74
CA ASP A 31 16.75 7.99 -4.61
C ASP A 31 15.82 7.78 -3.41
N ILE A 32 16.38 7.70 -2.20
CA ILE A 32 15.58 7.62 -0.96
C ILE A 32 15.08 9.01 -0.61
N ASP A 33 13.76 9.17 -0.61
CA ASP A 33 13.12 10.45 -0.33
C ASP A 33 13.44 10.95 1.08
N ASP A 34 13.83 12.22 1.18
CA ASP A 34 14.13 12.89 2.44
C ASP A 34 15.11 12.14 3.36
N PHE A 35 16.11 11.46 2.78
CA PHE A 35 17.02 10.59 3.52
C PHE A 35 17.69 11.30 4.70
N LYS A 36 17.99 12.60 4.57
CA LYS A 36 18.48 13.40 5.69
C LYS A 36 17.48 13.41 6.85
N SER A 37 16.19 13.58 6.58
CA SER A 37 15.14 13.54 7.61
C SER A 37 15.02 12.16 8.26
N VAL A 38 15.24 11.08 7.51
CA VAL A 38 15.30 9.71 8.05
C VAL A 38 16.44 9.60 9.06
N ASN A 39 17.64 10.11 8.72
CA ASN A 39 18.78 10.12 9.62
C ASN A 39 18.54 11.00 10.85
N ASP A 40 17.99 12.19 10.65
CA ASP A 40 17.74 13.15 11.74
C ASP A 40 16.67 12.63 12.71
N THR A 41 15.66 11.91 12.20
CA THR A 41 14.54 11.36 13.01
C THR A 41 14.88 10.05 13.70
N TYR A 42 15.53 9.12 12.99
CA TYR A 42 15.71 7.75 13.45
C TYR A 42 17.20 7.41 13.76
N GLY A 43 18.13 8.30 13.46
CA GLY A 43 19.57 8.11 13.63
C GLY A 43 20.26 7.44 12.43
N HIS A 44 21.58 7.68 12.30
CA HIS A 44 22.39 7.19 11.18
C HIS A 44 22.38 5.65 11.03
N ALA A 45 22.33 4.90 12.14
CA ALA A 45 22.25 3.45 12.09
C ALA A 45 20.98 2.93 11.39
N VAL A 46 19.86 3.68 11.52
CA VAL A 46 18.62 3.38 10.80
C VAL A 46 18.73 3.80 9.33
N GLY A 47 19.37 4.92 9.04
CA GLY A 47 19.68 5.30 7.67
C GLY A 47 20.52 4.26 6.94
N ASP A 48 21.59 3.78 7.56
CA ASP A 48 22.46 2.72 7.02
C ASP A 48 21.66 1.42 6.77
N TYR A 49 20.77 1.06 7.70
CA TYR A 49 19.85 -0.08 7.50
C TYR A 49 19.00 0.10 6.25
N TRP A 50 18.45 1.30 6.01
CA TRP A 50 17.61 1.55 4.84
C TRP A 50 18.39 1.57 3.53
N ILE A 51 19.59 2.14 3.54
CA ILE A 51 20.52 2.04 2.41
C ILE A 51 20.73 0.58 2.01
N GLU A 52 21.02 -0.28 2.98
CA GLU A 52 21.24 -1.70 2.72
C GLU A 52 19.95 -2.42 2.24
N LYS A 53 18.80 -2.08 2.80
CA LYS A 53 17.51 -2.68 2.45
C LYS A 53 17.06 -2.29 1.05
N VAL A 54 17.16 -1.01 0.68
CA VAL A 54 16.85 -0.52 -0.67
C VAL A 54 17.74 -1.23 -1.69
N ALA A 55 19.06 -1.31 -1.44
CA ALA A 55 19.99 -2.04 -2.29
C ALA A 55 19.58 -3.52 -2.47
N LYS A 56 19.21 -4.21 -1.39
CA LYS A 56 18.75 -5.61 -1.44
C LYS A 56 17.44 -5.76 -2.23
N PHE A 57 16.50 -4.84 -2.04
CA PHE A 57 15.21 -4.89 -2.75
C PHE A 57 15.40 -4.64 -4.25
N LEU A 58 16.19 -3.62 -4.63
CA LEU A 58 16.50 -3.35 -6.04
C LEU A 58 17.19 -4.57 -6.69
N ARG A 59 18.22 -5.12 -6.04
CA ARG A 59 18.94 -6.29 -6.57
C ARG A 59 18.06 -7.54 -6.67
N SER A 60 17.09 -7.71 -5.78
CA SER A 60 16.18 -8.87 -5.82
C SER A 60 15.21 -8.87 -7.01
N ASP A 61 15.04 -7.73 -7.66
CA ASP A 61 14.19 -7.57 -8.86
C ASP A 61 15.00 -7.51 -10.17
N CYS A 62 16.33 -7.65 -10.08
CA CYS A 62 17.25 -7.73 -11.22
C CYS A 62 17.43 -9.18 -11.70
N TYR A 63 17.56 -9.36 -13.00
CA TYR A 63 18.10 -10.59 -13.58
C TYR A 63 19.62 -10.68 -13.39
N GLU A 64 20.23 -11.82 -13.72
CA GLU A 64 21.66 -12.03 -13.53
C GLU A 64 22.51 -11.05 -14.37
N GLU A 65 22.07 -10.81 -15.60
CA GLU A 65 22.70 -9.92 -16.55
C GLU A 65 22.49 -8.42 -16.26
N ASP A 66 21.49 -8.05 -15.46
CA ASP A 66 21.21 -6.67 -15.11
C ASP A 66 22.34 -6.07 -14.26
N VAL A 67 22.56 -4.77 -14.44
CA VAL A 67 23.56 -4.03 -13.66
C VAL A 67 22.85 -3.19 -12.59
N ALA A 68 23.21 -3.39 -11.32
CA ALA A 68 22.73 -2.56 -10.23
C ALA A 68 23.92 -2.00 -9.43
N CYS A 69 23.96 -0.69 -9.21
CA CYS A 69 25.02 -0.03 -8.45
C CYS A 69 24.49 1.05 -7.51
N ARG A 70 25.23 1.25 -6.41
CA ARG A 70 25.05 2.41 -5.55
C ARG A 70 25.83 3.58 -6.16
N TYR A 71 25.11 4.61 -6.57
CA TYR A 71 25.66 5.75 -7.29
C TYR A 71 26.13 6.88 -6.36
N GLY A 72 25.38 7.13 -5.29
CA GLY A 72 25.64 8.14 -4.29
C GLY A 72 25.39 7.64 -2.86
N GLY A 73 25.16 8.56 -1.94
CA GLY A 73 24.84 8.25 -0.54
C GLY A 73 23.55 7.43 -0.42
N ASP A 74 22.48 7.92 -0.98
CA ASP A 74 21.11 7.39 -0.98
C ASP A 74 20.59 7.13 -2.40
N GLU A 75 21.48 7.22 -3.41
CA GLU A 75 21.17 7.11 -4.83
C GLU A 75 21.63 5.77 -5.42
N TYR A 76 20.81 5.18 -6.27
CA TYR A 76 21.06 3.90 -6.94
C TYR A 76 20.75 3.99 -8.41
N ILE A 77 21.47 3.22 -9.21
CA ILE A 77 21.19 3.04 -10.62
C ILE A 77 21.03 1.55 -10.92
N VAL A 78 20.01 1.23 -11.69
CA VAL A 78 19.76 -0.11 -12.22
C VAL A 78 19.60 -0.03 -13.73
N LEU A 79 20.35 -0.84 -14.46
CA LEU A 79 20.13 -1.08 -15.87
C LEU A 79 19.51 -2.45 -16.07
N HIS A 80 18.28 -2.46 -16.55
CA HIS A 80 17.62 -3.68 -17.02
C HIS A 80 17.88 -3.86 -18.50
N LYS A 81 18.61 -4.91 -18.85
CA LYS A 81 18.98 -5.23 -20.22
C LYS A 81 17.84 -5.94 -20.95
N GLY A 82 17.63 -5.62 -22.22
CA GLY A 82 16.60 -6.26 -23.05
C GLY A 82 15.16 -5.95 -22.60
N LEU A 83 14.94 -4.99 -21.69
CA LEU A 83 13.63 -4.68 -21.18
C LEU A 83 12.99 -3.53 -21.97
N SER A 84 12.11 -3.90 -22.92
CA SER A 84 11.34 -2.96 -23.75
C SER A 84 9.89 -2.78 -23.29
N ASP A 85 9.34 -3.77 -22.58
CA ASP A 85 7.94 -3.74 -22.15
C ASP A 85 7.75 -2.85 -20.92
N ILE A 86 7.11 -1.70 -21.14
CA ILE A 86 6.79 -0.72 -20.08
C ILE A 86 5.94 -1.36 -18.97
N SER A 87 5.06 -2.30 -19.30
CA SER A 87 4.19 -2.95 -18.30
C SER A 87 4.98 -3.84 -17.33
N VAL A 88 6.04 -4.48 -17.81
CA VAL A 88 6.97 -5.26 -16.99
C VAL A 88 7.78 -4.32 -16.10
N LEU A 89 8.25 -3.21 -16.63
CA LEU A 89 8.98 -2.20 -15.87
C LEU A 89 8.09 -1.57 -14.77
N GLU A 90 6.86 -1.20 -15.11
CA GLU A 90 5.85 -0.74 -14.16
C GLU A 90 5.64 -1.76 -13.03
N SER A 91 5.50 -3.04 -13.38
CA SER A 91 5.34 -4.12 -12.41
C SER A 91 6.53 -4.26 -11.46
N LYS A 92 7.77 -4.09 -11.96
CA LYS A 92 9.00 -4.07 -11.15
C LYS A 92 8.99 -2.90 -10.17
N VAL A 93 8.67 -1.70 -10.64
CA VAL A 93 8.61 -0.47 -9.82
C VAL A 93 7.54 -0.61 -8.72
N ILE A 94 6.33 -1.05 -9.07
CA ILE A 94 5.24 -1.26 -8.10
C ILE A 94 5.66 -2.30 -7.05
N ARG A 95 6.27 -3.39 -7.46
CA ARG A 95 6.73 -4.44 -6.55
C ARG A 95 7.80 -3.94 -5.59
N PHE A 96 8.77 -3.17 -6.09
CA PHE A 96 9.78 -2.52 -5.25
C PHE A 96 9.15 -1.58 -4.23
N ALA A 97 8.29 -0.65 -4.67
CA ALA A 97 7.61 0.31 -3.79
C ALA A 97 6.80 -0.41 -2.69
N ARG A 98 6.05 -1.47 -3.05
CA ARG A 98 5.30 -2.28 -2.08
C ARG A 98 6.19 -3.02 -1.08
N LYS A 99 7.33 -3.57 -1.51
CA LYS A 99 8.30 -4.21 -0.61
C LYS A 99 8.85 -3.20 0.40
N LEU A 100 9.22 -2.01 -0.09
CA LEU A 100 9.76 -0.93 0.74
C LEU A 100 8.72 -0.45 1.75
N GLN A 101 7.51 -0.09 1.29
CA GLN A 101 6.42 0.39 2.14
C GLN A 101 6.05 -0.63 3.22
N ARG A 102 5.85 -1.91 2.86
CA ARG A 102 5.57 -2.95 3.84
C ARG A 102 6.65 -3.03 4.92
N LYS A 103 7.94 -2.96 4.52
CA LYS A 103 9.04 -3.04 5.47
C LYS A 103 9.16 -1.80 6.35
N ALA A 104 8.83 -0.63 5.82
CA ALA A 104 8.78 0.62 6.57
C ALA A 104 7.66 0.57 7.63
N MET A 105 6.47 0.12 7.24
CA MET A 105 5.33 -0.07 8.15
C MET A 105 5.63 -1.07 9.28
N GLU A 106 6.26 -2.22 8.96
CA GLU A 106 6.69 -3.21 9.98
C GLU A 106 7.60 -2.62 11.05
N LYS A 107 8.31 -1.53 10.73
CA LYS A 107 9.24 -0.85 11.64
C LYS A 107 8.68 0.45 12.24
N GLY A 108 7.45 0.83 11.91
CA GLY A 108 6.89 2.13 12.30
C GLY A 108 7.68 3.30 11.75
N GLN A 109 8.26 3.18 10.56
CA GLN A 109 9.13 4.19 9.94
C GLN A 109 8.55 4.64 8.60
N ASN A 110 8.68 5.94 8.31
CA ASN A 110 8.22 6.52 7.06
C ASN A 110 9.40 6.66 6.10
N VAL A 111 9.58 5.68 5.19
CA VAL A 111 10.68 5.67 4.22
C VAL A 111 10.14 5.32 2.85
N HIS A 112 10.40 6.20 1.90
CA HIS A 112 9.97 6.08 0.52
C HIS A 112 11.15 6.31 -0.43
N CYS A 113 10.95 5.95 -1.70
CA CYS A 113 11.89 6.24 -2.77
C CYS A 113 11.16 6.84 -3.96
N SER A 114 11.82 7.75 -4.65
CA SER A 114 11.43 8.20 -5.98
C SER A 114 12.33 7.57 -7.03
N ALA A 115 11.81 7.36 -8.23
CA ALA A 115 12.56 6.79 -9.34
C ALA A 115 12.30 7.56 -10.65
N GLY A 116 13.36 7.82 -11.37
CA GLY A 116 13.31 8.29 -12.74
C GLY A 116 13.85 7.23 -13.70
N ILE A 117 13.20 7.04 -14.81
CA ILE A 117 13.49 5.95 -15.72
C ILE A 117 13.67 6.46 -17.12
N CYS A 118 14.77 6.07 -17.73
CA CYS A 118 15.01 6.24 -19.16
C CYS A 118 14.81 4.89 -19.84
N GLN A 119 13.76 4.76 -20.64
CA GLN A 119 13.57 3.64 -21.54
C GLN A 119 14.33 3.88 -22.82
N ILE A 120 15.28 3.02 -23.15
CA ILE A 120 16.17 3.14 -24.31
C ILE A 120 15.71 2.15 -25.36
N ASN A 121 15.38 2.64 -26.56
CA ASN A 121 14.97 1.81 -27.70
C ASN A 121 15.92 2.07 -28.88
N GLY A 122 16.74 1.07 -29.18
CA GLY A 122 17.75 1.12 -30.23
C GLY A 122 19.10 1.63 -29.76
N SER A 123 19.98 1.90 -30.69
CA SER A 123 21.39 2.31 -30.51
C SER A 123 21.62 3.81 -30.67
N GLY A 124 22.86 4.24 -30.48
CA GLY A 124 23.34 5.59 -30.78
C GLY A 124 23.13 6.63 -29.71
N PHE A 125 22.72 6.20 -28.49
CA PHE A 125 22.62 7.06 -27.31
C PHE A 125 23.88 6.90 -26.46
N SER A 126 24.37 8.03 -25.93
CA SER A 126 25.41 7.97 -24.90
C SER A 126 24.84 7.65 -23.51
N THR A 127 25.68 7.07 -22.68
CA THR A 127 25.32 6.85 -21.26
C THR A 127 24.93 8.15 -20.56
N GLU A 128 25.58 9.27 -20.92
CA GLU A 128 25.30 10.58 -20.34
C GLU A 128 23.89 11.07 -20.71
N GLU A 129 23.50 10.93 -21.99
CA GLU A 129 22.13 11.27 -22.43
C GLU A 129 21.08 10.42 -21.66
N CYS A 130 21.27 9.11 -21.57
CA CYS A 130 20.35 8.22 -20.83
C CYS A 130 20.27 8.60 -19.35
N MET A 131 21.40 8.95 -18.72
CA MET A 131 21.45 9.40 -17.34
C MET A 131 20.71 10.73 -17.15
N ASN A 132 20.90 11.69 -18.06
CA ASN A 132 20.22 12.98 -18.00
C ASN A 132 18.69 12.83 -18.13
N VAL A 133 18.23 11.92 -18.97
CA VAL A 133 16.81 11.61 -19.13
C VAL A 133 16.25 10.98 -17.86
N ALA A 134 16.97 10.01 -17.27
CA ALA A 134 16.55 9.37 -16.01
C ALA A 134 16.56 10.36 -14.83
N ASP A 135 17.56 11.24 -14.75
CA ASP A 135 17.63 12.28 -13.71
C ASP A 135 16.49 13.30 -13.84
N THR A 136 16.19 13.74 -15.08
CA THR A 136 15.04 14.61 -15.36
C THR A 136 13.74 13.97 -14.91
N ALA A 137 13.54 12.69 -15.22
CA ALA A 137 12.37 11.92 -14.79
C ALA A 137 12.31 11.79 -13.26
N LEU A 138 13.44 11.55 -12.58
CA LEU A 138 13.53 11.51 -11.12
C LEU A 138 13.16 12.86 -10.48
N TYR A 139 13.66 13.94 -11.06
CA TYR A 139 13.31 15.28 -10.60
C TYR A 139 11.80 15.57 -10.75
N GLU A 140 11.19 15.12 -11.85
CA GLU A 140 9.74 15.22 -12.04
C GLU A 140 8.97 14.38 -11.01
N ALA A 141 9.44 13.15 -10.71
CA ALA A 141 8.88 12.31 -9.68
C ALA A 141 8.90 12.99 -8.30
N LYS A 142 10.03 13.58 -7.92
CA LYS A 142 10.16 14.34 -6.67
C LYS A 142 9.26 15.57 -6.63
N LYS A 143 9.08 16.28 -7.73
CA LYS A 143 8.15 17.44 -7.84
C LYS A 143 6.67 17.05 -7.72
N LYS A 144 6.29 15.86 -8.14
CA LYS A 144 4.92 15.33 -8.04
C LYS A 144 4.52 14.93 -6.61
N GLY A 145 5.40 15.10 -5.63
CA GLY A 145 5.12 14.81 -4.22
C GLY A 145 5.96 13.69 -3.63
N LYS A 146 6.99 13.22 -4.35
CA LYS A 146 7.85 12.09 -3.94
C LYS A 146 7.12 10.75 -3.87
N ASN A 147 7.77 9.68 -3.39
CA ASN A 147 7.20 8.32 -3.41
C ASN A 147 6.64 7.96 -4.80
N ALA A 148 7.42 8.22 -5.82
CA ALA A 148 6.96 8.44 -7.17
C ALA A 148 7.92 7.87 -8.20
N SER A 149 7.42 7.50 -9.39
CA SER A 149 8.26 7.18 -10.54
C SER A 149 7.73 7.78 -11.83
N VAL A 150 8.65 8.23 -12.68
CA VAL A 150 8.38 8.78 -13.99
C VAL A 150 9.22 8.04 -15.02
N ILE A 151 8.64 7.70 -16.15
CA ILE A 151 9.33 7.08 -17.29
C ILE A 151 9.37 8.07 -18.46
N HIS A 152 10.54 8.26 -19.00
CA HIS A 152 10.75 8.88 -20.31
C HIS A 152 11.35 7.85 -21.24
N SER A 153 10.82 7.74 -22.45
CA SER A 153 11.40 6.90 -23.51
C SER A 153 12.25 7.75 -24.42
N ILE A 154 13.42 7.23 -24.80
CA ILE A 154 14.24 7.80 -25.88
C ILE A 154 14.28 6.85 -27.05
N SER A 155 14.01 7.39 -28.24
CA SER A 155 14.13 6.72 -29.53
C SER A 155 14.70 7.70 -30.55
N ARG A 156 15.12 7.22 -31.71
CA ARG A 156 15.60 8.10 -32.80
C ARG A 156 14.54 9.10 -33.28
N ASP A 157 13.25 8.80 -33.04
CA ASP A 157 12.13 9.63 -33.49
C ASP A 157 11.71 10.70 -32.47
N GLY A 158 12.36 10.77 -31.31
CA GLY A 158 12.08 11.75 -30.25
C GLY A 158 11.94 11.15 -28.85
N THR A 159 11.72 12.03 -27.87
CA THR A 159 11.55 11.62 -26.47
C THR A 159 10.06 11.63 -26.12
N ASP A 160 9.50 10.45 -25.84
CA ASP A 160 8.12 10.31 -25.39
C ASP A 160 8.04 10.29 -23.86
N ARG A 161 7.04 10.99 -23.31
CA ARG A 161 6.75 11.00 -21.87
C ARG A 161 5.71 9.98 -21.49
N VAL A 162 6.05 9.07 -20.59
CA VAL A 162 5.10 8.16 -19.95
C VAL A 162 5.23 8.29 -18.43
N THR A 163 4.15 8.64 -17.76
CA THR A 163 4.14 8.78 -16.30
C THR A 163 3.47 7.56 -15.66
N VAL A 164 4.26 6.73 -14.98
CA VAL A 164 3.77 5.49 -14.33
C VAL A 164 2.91 5.79 -13.10
N LEU A 165 3.15 6.91 -12.42
CA LEU A 165 2.43 7.23 -11.18
C LEU A 165 0.96 7.58 -11.37
N ASP A 166 0.63 8.34 -12.41
CA ASP A 166 -0.77 8.63 -12.69
C ASP A 166 -1.55 7.34 -12.93
N LYS A 167 -0.86 6.30 -13.40
CA LYS A 167 -1.41 4.98 -13.60
C LYS A 167 -1.45 4.17 -12.30
N ILE A 168 -0.39 4.24 -11.46
CA ILE A 168 -0.36 3.59 -10.15
C ILE A 168 -1.43 4.17 -9.21
N GLU A 169 -1.53 5.50 -9.09
CA GLU A 169 -2.61 6.13 -8.31
C GLU A 169 -3.99 5.77 -8.87
N THR A 170 -4.12 5.77 -10.19
CA THR A 170 -5.38 5.40 -10.86
C THR A 170 -5.70 3.93 -10.65
N ASP A 171 -4.72 3.04 -10.72
CA ASP A 171 -4.93 1.59 -10.51
C ASP A 171 -5.10 1.24 -9.04
N ILE A 172 -4.41 1.94 -8.11
CA ILE A 172 -4.68 1.83 -6.67
C ILE A 172 -6.08 2.37 -6.36
N LYS A 173 -6.46 3.54 -6.87
CA LYS A 173 -7.82 4.08 -6.73
C LYS A 173 -8.87 3.17 -7.35
N LYS A 174 -8.60 2.61 -8.54
CA LYS A 174 -9.49 1.61 -9.17
C LYS A 174 -9.55 0.30 -8.39
N ALA A 175 -8.42 -0.17 -7.84
CA ALA A 175 -8.38 -1.37 -7.01
C ALA A 175 -9.10 -1.11 -5.68
N GLN A 176 -8.88 0.04 -5.04
CA GLN A 176 -9.63 0.49 -3.87
C GLN A 176 -11.12 0.60 -4.18
N SER A 177 -11.51 1.28 -5.27
CA SER A 177 -12.91 1.39 -5.70
C SER A 177 -13.54 0.03 -6.02
N ARG A 178 -12.78 -0.92 -6.59
CA ARG A 178 -13.27 -2.29 -6.82
C ARG A 178 -13.42 -3.08 -5.53
N VAL A 179 -12.49 -2.92 -4.58
CA VAL A 179 -12.59 -3.51 -3.25
C VAL A 179 -13.71 -2.86 -2.46
N GLU A 180 -13.82 -1.53 -2.49
CA GLU A 180 -14.92 -0.77 -1.88
C GLU A 180 -16.26 -1.13 -2.51
N ALA A 181 -16.35 -1.26 -3.84
CA ALA A 181 -17.55 -1.71 -4.53
C ALA A 181 -17.93 -3.15 -4.18
N ARG A 182 -16.96 -4.07 -4.07
CA ARG A 182 -17.21 -5.45 -3.62
C ARG A 182 -17.61 -5.51 -2.15
N ILE A 183 -16.92 -4.79 -1.28
CA ILE A 183 -17.25 -4.65 0.13
C ILE A 183 -18.64 -4.02 0.26
N SER A 184 -18.90 -2.96 -0.52
CA SER A 184 -20.20 -2.30 -0.56
C SER A 184 -21.33 -3.19 -1.08
N TYR A 185 -21.04 -4.15 -1.96
CA TYR A 185 -22.03 -5.10 -2.44
C TYR A 185 -22.29 -6.22 -1.42
N MET A 186 -21.26 -6.65 -0.70
CA MET A 186 -21.34 -7.78 0.24
C MET A 186 -21.88 -7.40 1.62
N TYR A 187 -21.72 -6.14 2.05
CA TYR A 187 -22.06 -5.69 3.39
C TYR A 187 -23.02 -4.52 3.34
N THR A 188 -24.05 -4.56 4.16
CA THR A 188 -25.04 -3.47 4.30
C THR A 188 -24.46 -2.31 5.09
N ASP A 189 -23.77 -2.60 6.18
CA ASP A 189 -23.21 -1.57 7.04
C ASP A 189 -21.76 -1.88 7.40
N ILE A 190 -20.94 -0.82 7.52
CA ILE A 190 -19.55 -0.88 7.98
C ILE A 190 -19.33 0.29 8.93
N ILE A 191 -19.01 0.01 10.17
CA ILE A 191 -18.78 0.99 11.22
C ILE A 191 -17.42 0.72 11.86
N TYR A 192 -16.56 1.72 11.89
CA TYR A 192 -15.35 1.68 12.69
C TYR A 192 -15.65 2.15 14.11
N VAL A 193 -15.14 1.44 15.09
CA VAL A 193 -15.32 1.70 16.50
C VAL A 193 -13.97 1.72 17.19
N ASN A 194 -13.66 2.82 17.86
CA ASN A 194 -12.58 2.89 18.83
C ASN A 194 -13.16 2.69 20.24
N TYR A 195 -12.93 1.53 20.84
CA TYR A 195 -13.54 1.20 22.14
C TYR A 195 -12.84 1.88 23.33
N GLU A 196 -11.56 2.32 23.17
CA GLU A 196 -10.82 2.99 24.26
C GLU A 196 -11.41 4.37 24.57
N ASN A 197 -11.76 5.13 23.54
CA ASN A 197 -12.34 6.47 23.68
C ASN A 197 -13.86 6.53 23.46
N ASN A 198 -14.50 5.37 23.26
CA ASN A 198 -15.93 5.24 22.98
C ASN A 198 -16.42 6.03 21.76
N LYS A 199 -15.54 6.20 20.75
CA LYS A 199 -15.84 6.89 19.48
C LYS A 199 -16.10 5.89 18.37
N TYR A 200 -16.83 6.36 17.37
CA TYR A 200 -17.13 5.57 16.18
C TYR A 200 -17.13 6.44 14.92
N ARG A 201 -17.08 5.79 13.78
CA ARG A 201 -17.23 6.42 12.45
C ARG A 201 -17.94 5.46 11.51
N VAL A 202 -19.06 5.90 10.91
CA VAL A 202 -19.73 5.14 9.85
C VAL A 202 -18.91 5.29 8.57
N ILE A 203 -18.53 4.16 7.99
CA ILE A 203 -17.84 4.09 6.70
C ILE A 203 -18.85 3.83 5.61
N LYS A 204 -19.82 2.94 5.88
CA LYS A 204 -20.95 2.64 5.01
C LYS A 204 -22.18 2.35 5.87
N GLY A 205 -23.33 2.82 5.47
CA GLY A 205 -24.64 2.55 6.05
C GLY A 205 -25.72 3.07 5.13
N ASP A 206 -26.94 2.56 5.29
CA ASP A 206 -28.10 3.12 4.63
C ASP A 206 -28.44 4.52 5.17
N SER A 207 -29.39 5.20 4.50
CA SER A 207 -29.78 6.57 4.88
C SER A 207 -30.40 6.61 6.28
N GLU A 208 -31.09 5.55 6.72
CA GLU A 208 -31.72 5.46 8.03
C GLU A 208 -30.66 5.33 9.13
N LEU A 209 -29.70 4.42 8.97
CA LEU A 209 -28.58 4.26 9.90
C LEU A 209 -27.71 5.52 9.95
N ASN A 210 -27.36 6.08 8.80
CA ASN A 210 -26.54 7.29 8.76
C ASN A 210 -27.21 8.47 9.49
N ASN A 211 -28.51 8.67 9.31
CA ASN A 211 -29.26 9.71 10.01
C ASN A 211 -29.35 9.44 11.52
N ALA A 212 -29.65 8.20 11.92
CA ALA A 212 -29.76 7.82 13.31
C ALA A 212 -28.40 7.92 14.04
N VAL A 213 -27.34 7.43 13.40
CA VAL A 213 -25.98 7.44 13.96
C VAL A 213 -25.39 8.86 14.00
N SER A 214 -25.77 9.75 13.08
CA SER A 214 -25.33 11.16 13.14
C SER A 214 -25.79 11.89 14.41
N CYS A 215 -26.82 11.38 15.09
CA CYS A 215 -27.34 11.91 16.33
C CYS A 215 -26.80 11.20 17.58
N ALA A 216 -26.08 10.08 17.43
CA ALA A 216 -25.52 9.33 18.55
C ALA A 216 -24.25 10.03 19.08
N ASN A 217 -24.07 10.03 20.38
CA ASN A 217 -22.95 10.70 21.04
C ASN A 217 -21.76 9.76 21.28
N ASN A 218 -22.02 8.46 21.31
CA ASN A 218 -21.03 7.45 21.64
C ASN A 218 -21.39 6.09 21.04
N TYR A 219 -20.47 5.12 21.14
CA TYR A 219 -20.63 3.79 20.57
C TYR A 219 -21.76 3.00 21.22
N ASP A 220 -22.03 3.16 22.52
CA ASP A 220 -23.11 2.41 23.21
C ASP A 220 -24.48 2.76 22.62
N GLU A 221 -24.69 4.01 22.25
CA GLU A 221 -25.91 4.44 21.53
C GLU A 221 -25.98 3.79 20.12
N VAL A 222 -24.85 3.69 19.42
CA VAL A 222 -24.76 3.03 18.11
C VAL A 222 -25.09 1.54 18.21
N ILE A 223 -24.63 0.83 19.24
CA ILE A 223 -25.03 -0.56 19.51
C ILE A 223 -26.55 -0.69 19.64
N GLY A 224 -27.17 0.26 20.33
CA GLY A 224 -28.62 0.35 20.46
C GLY A 224 -29.30 0.44 19.09
N LEU A 225 -28.83 1.34 18.23
CA LEU A 225 -29.37 1.54 16.89
C LEU A 225 -29.20 0.30 16.00
N ILE A 226 -28.02 -0.29 15.98
CA ILE A 226 -27.76 -1.53 15.23
C ILE A 226 -28.69 -2.65 15.73
N SER A 227 -28.80 -2.82 17.06
CA SER A 227 -29.62 -3.89 17.64
C SER A 227 -31.10 -3.74 17.31
N ASN A 228 -31.62 -2.52 17.21
CA ASN A 228 -33.03 -2.25 16.89
C ASN A 228 -33.45 -2.69 15.48
N ARG A 229 -32.51 -2.98 14.59
CA ARG A 229 -32.75 -3.54 13.24
C ARG A 229 -33.14 -5.04 13.30
N PHE A 230 -33.14 -5.64 14.48
CA PHE A 230 -33.49 -7.04 14.68
C PHE A 230 -34.87 -7.18 15.33
N GLU A 231 -35.71 -8.04 14.79
CA GLU A 231 -37.13 -8.13 15.12
C GLU A 231 -37.36 -8.68 16.56
N SER A 232 -36.62 -9.74 16.92
CA SER A 232 -36.84 -10.41 18.21
C SER A 232 -35.98 -9.81 19.32
N ASP A 233 -36.54 -9.74 20.53
CA ASP A 233 -35.78 -9.33 21.72
C ASP A 233 -34.57 -10.21 21.99
N ARG A 234 -34.67 -11.50 21.62
CA ARG A 234 -33.55 -12.44 21.70
C ARG A 234 -32.40 -12.03 20.75
N SER A 235 -32.71 -11.71 19.50
CA SER A 235 -31.70 -11.23 18.52
C SER A 235 -31.10 -9.90 18.97
N ARG A 236 -31.93 -8.97 19.44
CA ARG A 236 -31.45 -7.68 19.96
C ARG A 236 -30.47 -7.83 21.10
N LYS A 237 -30.80 -8.74 22.04
CA LYS A 237 -29.92 -9.04 23.16
C LYS A 237 -28.61 -9.67 22.73
N ILE A 238 -28.65 -10.64 21.81
CA ILE A 238 -27.45 -11.29 21.26
C ILE A 238 -26.54 -10.26 20.62
N VAL A 239 -27.08 -9.35 19.80
CA VAL A 239 -26.32 -8.31 19.12
C VAL A 239 -25.71 -7.32 20.12
N ARG A 240 -26.47 -6.87 21.12
CA ARG A 240 -25.95 -5.98 22.16
C ARG A 240 -24.86 -6.64 22.99
N ASP A 241 -25.04 -7.89 23.40
CA ASP A 241 -24.04 -8.63 24.16
C ASP A 241 -22.76 -8.87 23.30
N PHE A 242 -22.96 -9.17 22.02
CA PHE A 242 -21.85 -9.40 21.08
C PHE A 242 -21.01 -8.14 20.83
N LEU A 243 -21.66 -6.99 20.63
CA LEU A 243 -21.01 -5.71 20.37
C LEU A 243 -20.66 -4.95 21.65
N SER A 244 -20.97 -5.48 22.83
CA SER A 244 -20.72 -4.79 24.10
C SER A 244 -19.23 -4.51 24.28
N ARG A 245 -18.92 -3.37 24.87
CA ARG A 245 -17.56 -2.91 25.12
C ARG A 245 -16.75 -3.91 25.93
N GLU A 246 -17.35 -4.46 27.00
CA GLU A 246 -16.71 -5.49 27.84
C GLU A 246 -16.29 -6.71 27.04
N ARG A 247 -17.11 -7.14 26.10
CA ARG A 247 -16.82 -8.29 25.26
C ARG A 247 -15.74 -7.97 24.24
N MET A 248 -15.78 -6.80 23.65
CA MET A 248 -14.74 -6.33 22.71
C MET A 248 -13.39 -6.18 23.41
N GLU A 249 -13.33 -5.61 24.59
CA GLU A 249 -12.14 -5.50 25.42
C GLU A 249 -11.59 -6.87 25.84
N SER A 250 -12.44 -7.85 26.15
CA SER A 250 -12.02 -9.20 26.53
C SER A 250 -11.23 -9.93 25.44
N TYR A 251 -11.48 -9.59 24.18
CA TYR A 251 -10.79 -10.17 23.04
C TYR A 251 -9.46 -9.49 22.70
N THR A 252 -9.20 -8.28 23.24
CA THR A 252 -7.98 -7.50 22.96
C THR A 252 -7.11 -7.30 24.20
N GLY A 253 -7.67 -7.35 25.40
CA GLY A 253 -7.05 -6.90 26.66
C GLY A 253 -6.52 -7.99 27.58
N GLY A 254 -6.58 -9.25 27.21
CA GLY A 254 -6.15 -10.34 28.08
C GLY A 254 -4.64 -10.33 28.32
N ASN A 255 -4.25 -10.16 29.58
CA ASN A 255 -2.93 -10.36 30.15
C ASN A 255 -2.48 -11.83 29.97
N MET A 256 -2.37 -12.32 28.75
CA MET A 256 -1.88 -13.65 28.44
C MET A 256 -0.51 -13.52 27.75
N GLY A 257 0.53 -13.90 28.48
CA GLY A 257 1.88 -13.94 27.96
C GLY A 257 2.03 -14.82 26.71
N TYR A 258 2.82 -14.36 25.80
CA TYR A 258 3.48 -15.08 24.69
C TYR A 258 2.70 -15.96 23.69
N GLN A 259 1.37 -16.08 23.78
CA GLN A 259 0.55 -16.80 22.77
C GLN A 259 -0.39 -15.90 21.96
N THR A 260 -0.27 -14.59 22.05
CA THR A 260 -1.28 -13.63 21.60
C THR A 260 -1.22 -13.23 20.12
N GLU A 261 -0.19 -13.56 19.37
CA GLU A 261 -0.11 -13.17 17.94
C GLU A 261 -1.19 -13.83 17.05
N ASN A 262 -1.66 -15.01 17.42
CA ASN A 262 -2.69 -15.72 16.64
C ASN A 262 -4.14 -15.36 17.02
N ILE A 263 -4.37 -14.75 18.18
CA ILE A 263 -5.72 -14.37 18.65
C ILE A 263 -6.12 -12.98 18.13
N ARG A 264 -5.17 -12.07 17.93
CA ARG A 264 -5.39 -10.69 17.46
C ARG A 264 -5.98 -10.57 16.04
N ARG A 265 -6.08 -11.68 15.30
CA ARG A 265 -6.57 -11.69 13.90
C ARG A 265 -7.86 -12.48 13.70
N ARG A 266 -8.56 -12.89 14.76
CA ARG A 266 -9.79 -13.65 14.59
C ARG A 266 -10.97 -12.71 14.41
N VAL A 267 -11.61 -12.80 13.25
CA VAL A 267 -12.91 -12.20 12.99
C VAL A 267 -13.93 -12.91 13.89
N LEU A 268 -14.62 -12.14 14.70
CA LEU A 268 -15.73 -12.63 15.51
C LEU A 268 -17.02 -12.48 14.71
N SER A 269 -17.91 -13.43 14.80
CA SER A 269 -19.14 -13.41 14.02
C SER A 269 -20.34 -13.91 14.83
N VAL A 270 -21.48 -13.29 14.61
CA VAL A 270 -22.77 -13.73 15.11
C VAL A 270 -23.81 -13.63 14.02
N SER A 271 -24.72 -14.60 13.95
CA SER A 271 -25.86 -14.60 13.03
C SER A 271 -27.15 -14.44 13.79
N CYS A 272 -28.03 -13.55 13.34
CA CYS A 272 -29.33 -13.29 13.95
C CYS A 272 -30.38 -13.09 12.86
N ALA A 273 -31.64 -13.48 13.16
CA ALA A 273 -32.78 -13.16 12.32
C ALA A 273 -33.00 -11.64 12.26
N ASN A 274 -33.18 -11.10 11.05
CA ASN A 274 -33.40 -9.67 10.82
C ASN A 274 -34.89 -9.33 10.64
N ASN A 275 -35.22 -8.03 10.50
CA ASN A 275 -36.58 -7.53 10.36
C ASN A 275 -37.20 -7.80 8.96
N HIS A 276 -36.44 -8.36 8.02
CA HIS A 276 -36.88 -8.61 6.65
C HIS A 276 -37.20 -10.09 6.41
N GLY A 277 -37.27 -10.89 7.49
CA GLY A 277 -37.64 -12.32 7.42
C GLY A 277 -36.46 -13.24 7.09
N GLY A 278 -35.25 -12.72 7.06
CA GLY A 278 -34.03 -13.48 6.82
C GLY A 278 -33.03 -13.41 7.96
N ALA A 279 -31.75 -13.56 7.66
CA ALA A 279 -30.67 -13.52 8.65
C ALA A 279 -29.63 -12.47 8.28
N SER A 280 -29.11 -11.77 9.30
CA SER A 280 -27.94 -10.92 9.16
C SER A 280 -26.75 -11.55 9.89
N LEU A 281 -25.60 -11.47 9.26
CA LEU A 281 -24.32 -11.87 9.83
C LEU A 281 -23.57 -10.62 10.25
N ILE A 282 -23.19 -10.53 11.51
CA ILE A 282 -22.43 -9.41 12.06
C ILE A 282 -21.03 -9.89 12.36
N HIS A 283 -20.05 -9.22 11.78
CA HIS A 283 -18.64 -9.47 12.04
C HIS A 283 -18.03 -8.33 12.85
N ALA A 284 -17.19 -8.66 13.80
CA ALA A 284 -16.28 -7.72 14.44
C ALA A 284 -14.85 -8.09 14.04
N VAL A 285 -14.22 -7.20 13.30
CA VAL A 285 -12.86 -7.36 12.77
C VAL A 285 -11.92 -6.45 13.55
N PRO A 286 -11.02 -6.99 14.38
CA PRO A 286 -10.13 -6.18 15.18
C PRO A 286 -9.14 -5.41 14.28
N VAL A 287 -8.89 -4.16 14.63
CA VAL A 287 -7.94 -3.27 13.98
C VAL A 287 -7.03 -2.69 15.04
N ASP A 288 -5.72 -2.74 14.77
CA ASP A 288 -4.69 -2.11 15.57
C ASP A 288 -3.81 -1.32 14.58
N GLU A 289 -4.16 -0.06 14.36
CA GLU A 289 -3.45 0.86 13.46
C GLU A 289 -2.94 2.05 14.28
N ASP A 290 -1.63 2.28 14.24
CA ASP A 290 -0.94 3.46 14.83
C ASP A 290 -1.24 3.72 16.32
N GLY A 291 -1.50 2.66 17.10
CA GLY A 291 -1.87 2.78 18.51
C GLY A 291 -3.36 3.05 18.76
N ASP A 292 -4.15 3.21 17.72
CA ASP A 292 -5.61 3.25 17.80
C ASP A 292 -6.17 1.82 17.77
N ARG A 293 -6.69 1.35 18.89
CA ARG A 293 -7.31 0.04 19.02
C ARG A 293 -8.81 0.12 18.78
N GLY A 294 -9.26 -0.61 17.76
CA GLY A 294 -10.64 -0.57 17.36
C GLY A 294 -11.14 -1.85 16.70
N TYR A 295 -12.38 -1.78 16.23
CA TYR A 295 -13.02 -2.82 15.45
C TYR A 295 -13.75 -2.23 14.26
N PHE A 296 -13.70 -2.94 13.13
CA PHE A 296 -14.74 -2.79 12.13
C PHE A 296 -15.91 -3.71 12.50
N VAL A 297 -17.05 -3.10 12.74
CA VAL A 297 -18.34 -3.82 12.81
C VAL A 297 -18.91 -3.82 11.41
N VAL A 298 -19.13 -5.02 10.86
CA VAL A 298 -19.58 -5.21 9.49
C VAL A 298 -20.85 -6.04 9.52
N VAL A 299 -21.91 -5.56 8.91
CA VAL A 299 -23.21 -6.24 8.82
C VAL A 299 -23.45 -6.69 7.39
N GLN A 300 -23.79 -7.96 7.23
CA GLN A 300 -24.15 -8.58 5.96
C GLN A 300 -25.55 -9.19 6.06
N ASP A 301 -26.48 -8.75 5.23
CA ASP A 301 -27.79 -9.40 5.11
C ASP A 301 -27.68 -10.56 4.12
N LEU A 302 -28.09 -11.75 4.58
CA LEU A 302 -27.92 -12.99 3.81
C LEU A 302 -29.01 -13.22 2.77
N ASP A 303 -30.07 -12.41 2.79
CA ASP A 303 -31.26 -12.61 1.95
C ASP A 303 -31.15 -11.95 0.57
N ILE A 304 -30.14 -11.10 0.37
CA ILE A 304 -29.91 -10.38 -0.90
C ILE A 304 -29.49 -11.34 -2.04
N TYR A 305 -29.18 -12.60 -1.70
CA TYR A 305 -28.64 -13.58 -2.67
C TYR A 305 -29.63 -14.71 -3.05
N ALA A 306 -30.89 -14.63 -2.65
CA ALA A 306 -31.91 -15.63 -2.96
C ALA A 306 -32.77 -15.28 -4.18
N GLY A 307 -32.32 -14.33 -5.04
CA GLY A 307 -32.99 -13.91 -6.24
C GLY A 307 -32.18 -14.15 -7.51
#